data_c5df6ad0970215144b4b8a52daf983a6
#
_entry.id   c5df6ad0970215144b4b8a52daf983a6
#
_cell.length_a   1.000
_cell.length_b   1.000
_cell.length_c   1.000
_cell.angle_alpha   90.00
_cell.angle_beta   90.00
_cell.angle_gamma   90.00
#
_symmetry.space_group_name_H-M   'P 1'
#
loop_
_entity.id
_entity.type
_entity.pdbx_description
1 polymer ?
#
loop_
_entity_poly.entity_id
_entity_poly.type
_entity_poly.pdbx_seq_one_letter_code
_entity_poly.pdbx_strand_id
1 'polypeptide(L)'
;MSIQTTLLPLSVQNTPHPAPALARIRSGQVIALTDDSIEQVLGHLVFYGLPETRINYTDLTRAWQTQPLLDRGLLPREPTAAVVFTAACRSLETKRGGGAGRVEVKVDEALRTPDEVVMQVTFLVRDKSSRLVEHPKAVRFTLNRHLATIRAERLGGGSHHNLTTADGEPVLVPDAQELIDRVRAYFTQHNQSVGSDVFRAMVRNQLRASSAESVRESGGVYFVPRRHRPILDALAAIVADLTVGRGEFHRIPLADDTEQRAMVRRHFVTNCVGELDRQIGQLGQVLRARVEGAPVGDKAVATLIRDANRLRGVQTEYADLLHDELGELDARTQLLTSQLRQLMGTGTAG
;
A
#
# COMPACT_ATOMS: atom_id res chain seq x y z
N MET A 1 -55.41 16.97 -43.36
CA MET A 1 -55.47 17.44 -41.97
C MET A 1 -54.12 17.47 -41.39
N SER A 2 -53.45 18.63 -41.41
CA SER A 2 -52.06 18.81 -40.88
C SER A 2 -52.16 19.43 -39.50
N ILE A 3 -51.61 18.76 -38.52
CA ILE A 3 -51.49 19.27 -37.14
C ILE A 3 -50.13 19.99 -37.02
N GLN A 4 -50.17 21.31 -36.93
CA GLN A 4 -49.03 22.14 -36.60
C GLN A 4 -48.82 22.10 -35.08
N THR A 5 -47.66 21.58 -34.64
CA THR A 5 -47.23 21.65 -33.24
C THR A 5 -46.40 22.91 -33.05
N THR A 6 -46.95 23.88 -32.34
CA THR A 6 -46.25 25.13 -31.99
C THR A 6 -45.38 24.87 -30.75
N LEU A 7 -44.05 24.95 -30.89
CA LEU A 7 -43.09 24.94 -29.79
C LEU A 7 -42.98 26.35 -29.21
N LEU A 8 -43.35 26.51 -27.94
CA LEU A 8 -43.10 27.72 -27.15
C LEU A 8 -41.64 27.73 -26.63
N PRO A 9 -40.94 28.84 -26.66
CA PRO A 9 -39.59 28.92 -26.08
C PRO A 9 -39.67 28.97 -24.55
N LEU A 10 -39.02 28.01 -23.89
CA LEU A 10 -38.77 28.06 -22.44
C LEU A 10 -37.69 29.12 -22.15
N SER A 11 -38.12 30.28 -21.67
CA SER A 11 -37.22 31.27 -21.07
C SER A 11 -36.73 30.75 -19.72
N VAL A 12 -35.49 30.34 -19.65
CA VAL A 12 -34.80 30.05 -18.40
C VAL A 12 -34.50 31.40 -17.72
N GLN A 13 -35.34 31.76 -16.76
CA GLN A 13 -35.03 32.86 -15.83
C GLN A 13 -33.98 32.38 -14.85
N ASN A 14 -32.77 32.89 -15.01
CA ASN A 14 -31.67 32.72 -14.07
C ASN A 14 -31.95 33.59 -12.83
N THR A 15 -32.74 33.07 -11.89
CA THR A 15 -32.86 33.66 -10.55
C THR A 15 -31.63 33.27 -9.75
N PRO A 16 -30.86 34.23 -9.16
CA PRO A 16 -29.78 33.90 -8.27
C PRO A 16 -30.32 33.18 -7.04
N HIS A 17 -29.94 31.91 -6.86
CA HIS A 17 -30.23 31.17 -5.63
C HIS A 17 -29.63 31.95 -4.45
N PRO A 18 -30.41 32.27 -3.39
CA PRO A 18 -29.86 32.79 -2.17
C PRO A 18 -28.88 31.72 -1.57
N ALA A 19 -27.70 32.16 -1.16
CA ALA A 19 -26.76 31.31 -0.48
C ALA A 19 -27.44 30.56 0.67
N PRO A 20 -27.24 29.23 0.81
CA PRO A 20 -27.87 28.46 1.89
C PRO A 20 -27.40 29.00 3.24
N ALA A 21 -28.34 29.47 4.04
CA ALA A 21 -28.09 29.86 5.41
C ALA A 21 -27.49 28.66 6.18
N LEU A 22 -26.37 28.87 6.84
CA LEU A 22 -25.72 27.91 7.73
C LEU A 22 -26.71 27.42 8.79
N ALA A 23 -27.27 26.24 8.60
CA ALA A 23 -28.08 25.60 9.61
C ALA A 23 -27.15 25.10 10.72
N ARG A 24 -27.15 25.79 11.87
CA ARG A 24 -26.51 25.30 13.10
C ARG A 24 -27.24 24.07 13.59
N ILE A 25 -26.63 22.90 13.41
CA ILE A 25 -27.16 21.64 13.94
C ILE A 25 -26.40 21.29 15.21
N ARG A 26 -27.16 21.04 16.29
CA ARG A 26 -26.61 20.71 17.60
C ARG A 26 -25.84 19.41 17.61
N SER A 27 -24.76 19.41 18.40
CA SER A 27 -23.83 18.32 18.77
C SER A 27 -23.99 16.97 18.05
N GLY A 28 -22.97 16.63 17.25
CA GLY A 28 -22.77 15.29 16.66
C GLY A 28 -23.11 15.17 15.17
N GLN A 29 -23.45 16.25 14.46
CA GLN A 29 -23.75 16.20 13.04
C GLN A 29 -22.63 16.83 12.19
N VAL A 30 -22.27 16.15 11.09
CA VAL A 30 -21.33 16.65 10.09
C VAL A 30 -22.01 17.78 9.31
N ILE A 31 -21.47 19.00 9.38
CA ILE A 31 -21.93 20.12 8.55
C ILE A 31 -21.33 19.96 7.17
N ALA A 32 -22.16 19.69 6.15
CA ALA A 32 -21.72 19.74 4.77
C ALA A 32 -21.52 21.20 4.35
N LEU A 33 -20.27 21.62 4.16
CA LEU A 33 -19.92 22.92 3.60
C LEU A 33 -19.91 22.84 2.07
N THR A 34 -20.46 23.84 1.41
CA THR A 34 -20.33 23.99 -0.05
C THR A 34 -18.95 24.50 -0.42
N ASP A 35 -18.51 24.25 -1.66
CA ASP A 35 -17.19 24.59 -2.18
C ASP A 35 -16.84 26.10 -2.09
N ASP A 36 -17.84 26.98 -1.96
CA ASP A 36 -17.68 28.44 -1.95
C ASP A 36 -17.18 29.01 -0.61
N SER A 37 -17.12 28.18 0.45
CA SER A 37 -16.68 28.61 1.79
C SER A 37 -15.26 28.16 2.15
N ILE A 38 -14.34 28.15 1.19
CA ILE A 38 -12.97 27.61 1.34
C ILE A 38 -12.20 28.25 2.53
N GLU A 39 -12.46 29.52 2.83
CA GLU A 39 -11.81 30.24 3.93
C GLU A 39 -12.23 29.73 5.33
N GLN A 40 -13.36 29.03 5.40
CA GLN A 40 -13.92 28.51 6.65
C GLN A 40 -13.65 27.02 6.85
N VAL A 41 -12.78 26.41 6.04
CA VAL A 41 -12.45 25.00 6.10
C VAL A 41 -11.11 24.81 6.79
N LEU A 42 -11.08 24.07 7.90
CA LEU A 42 -9.87 23.67 8.58
C LEU A 42 -9.07 22.65 7.73
N GLY A 43 -9.77 21.71 7.13
CA GLY A 43 -9.20 20.66 6.31
C GLY A 43 -10.30 19.71 5.81
N HIS A 44 -9.89 18.49 5.46
CA HIS A 44 -10.79 17.48 4.91
C HIS A 44 -10.64 16.16 5.67
N LEU A 45 -11.74 15.53 6.01
CA LEU A 45 -11.77 14.12 6.36
C LEU A 45 -11.77 13.30 5.06
N VAL A 46 -10.79 12.42 4.94
CA VAL A 46 -10.58 11.59 3.75
C VAL A 46 -10.72 10.12 4.11
N PHE A 47 -11.51 9.41 3.34
CA PHE A 47 -11.56 7.95 3.36
C PHE A 47 -11.68 7.42 1.94
N TYR A 48 -11.11 6.25 1.69
CA TYR A 48 -11.09 5.67 0.36
C TYR A 48 -11.21 4.15 0.41
N GLY A 49 -11.87 3.61 -0.60
CA GLY A 49 -12.03 2.20 -0.87
C GLY A 49 -11.42 1.85 -2.21
N LEU A 50 -10.52 0.87 -2.24
CA LEU A 50 -9.97 0.35 -3.49
C LEU A 50 -10.40 -1.11 -3.65
N PRO A 51 -11.08 -1.45 -4.74
CA PRO A 51 -11.45 -2.84 -5.02
C PRO A 51 -10.19 -3.68 -5.25
N GLU A 52 -10.30 -4.99 -5.07
CA GLU A 52 -9.28 -5.89 -5.56
C GLU A 52 -9.19 -5.78 -7.08
N THR A 53 -8.08 -5.26 -7.55
CA THR A 53 -7.82 -5.05 -8.98
C THR A 53 -6.34 -5.16 -9.27
N ARG A 54 -6.04 -5.42 -10.52
CA ARG A 54 -4.70 -5.33 -11.08
C ARG A 54 -4.62 -4.10 -11.96
N ILE A 55 -3.61 -3.29 -11.74
CA ILE A 55 -3.37 -2.05 -12.47
C ILE A 55 -2.12 -2.26 -13.31
N ASN A 56 -2.20 -1.99 -14.61
CA ASN A 56 -1.03 -2.02 -15.48
C ASN A 56 0.00 -0.99 -14.99
N TYR A 57 1.26 -1.40 -14.89
CA TYR A 57 2.32 -0.55 -14.36
C TYR A 57 2.56 0.70 -15.21
N THR A 58 2.45 0.58 -16.54
CA THR A 58 2.59 1.71 -17.46
C THR A 58 1.46 2.72 -17.28
N ASP A 59 0.22 2.25 -17.10
CA ASP A 59 -0.94 3.12 -16.88
C ASP A 59 -0.85 3.80 -15.52
N LEU A 60 -0.46 3.06 -14.47
CA LEU A 60 -0.20 3.63 -13.14
C LEU A 60 0.86 4.74 -13.22
N THR A 61 1.99 4.46 -13.87
CA THR A 61 3.09 5.40 -13.98
C THR A 61 2.67 6.64 -14.76
N ARG A 62 1.97 6.46 -15.88
CA ARG A 62 1.44 7.57 -16.69
C ARG A 62 0.48 8.43 -15.88
N ALA A 63 -0.54 7.83 -15.28
CA ALA A 63 -1.54 8.54 -14.48
C ALA A 63 -0.90 9.31 -13.33
N TRP A 64 0.05 8.70 -12.62
CA TRP A 64 0.75 9.35 -11.50
C TRP A 64 1.64 10.51 -11.96
N GLN A 65 2.40 10.33 -13.05
CA GLN A 65 3.32 11.35 -13.56
C GLN A 65 2.62 12.55 -14.20
N THR A 66 1.39 12.37 -14.68
CA THR A 66 0.58 13.50 -15.19
C THR A 66 0.07 14.42 -14.10
N GLN A 67 0.15 14.01 -12.83
CA GLN A 67 -0.23 14.83 -11.68
C GLN A 67 1.01 15.48 -11.07
N PRO A 68 1.27 16.78 -11.32
CA PRO A 68 2.51 17.42 -10.91
C PRO A 68 2.67 17.57 -9.39
N LEU A 69 1.56 17.48 -8.65
CA LEU A 69 1.53 17.62 -7.20
C LEU A 69 1.82 16.32 -6.45
N LEU A 70 1.82 15.17 -7.14
CA LEU A 70 2.10 13.90 -6.50
C LEU A 70 3.59 13.59 -6.48
N ASP A 71 4.04 13.03 -5.35
CA ASP A 71 5.43 12.65 -5.18
C ASP A 71 5.78 11.45 -6.08
N ARG A 72 6.63 11.69 -7.08
CA ARG A 72 7.12 10.66 -7.99
C ARG A 72 7.98 9.59 -7.30
N GLY A 73 8.58 9.93 -6.17
CA GLY A 73 9.35 8.99 -5.35
C GLY A 73 8.51 7.88 -4.72
N LEU A 74 7.17 8.02 -4.73
CA LEU A 74 6.24 7.00 -4.23
C LEU A 74 5.87 5.95 -5.27
N LEU A 75 6.25 6.12 -6.55
CA LEU A 75 6.04 5.08 -7.56
C LEU A 75 6.79 3.80 -7.17
N PRO A 76 6.13 2.63 -7.22
CA PRO A 76 6.78 1.37 -6.97
C PRO A 76 7.79 1.07 -8.07
N ARG A 77 8.73 0.19 -7.78
CA ARG A 77 9.59 -0.37 -8.84
C ARG A 77 8.75 -1.21 -9.79
N GLU A 78 9.08 -1.13 -11.06
CA GLU A 78 8.46 -1.99 -12.06
C GLU A 78 8.64 -3.48 -11.69
N PRO A 79 7.55 -4.27 -11.68
CA PRO A 79 7.65 -5.70 -11.45
C PRO A 79 8.47 -6.35 -12.57
N THR A 80 9.61 -6.94 -12.23
CA THR A 80 10.39 -7.68 -13.24
C THR A 80 9.77 -9.05 -13.51
N ALA A 81 9.86 -9.52 -14.74
CA ALA A 81 9.37 -10.85 -15.12
C ALA A 81 9.92 -11.96 -14.20
N ALA A 82 11.18 -11.84 -13.75
CA ALA A 82 11.81 -12.80 -12.85
C ALA A 82 11.15 -12.83 -11.45
N VAL A 83 10.78 -11.68 -10.90
CA VAL A 83 10.08 -11.59 -9.61
C VAL A 83 8.68 -12.18 -9.72
N VAL A 84 7.94 -11.80 -10.75
CA VAL A 84 6.58 -12.33 -10.99
C VAL A 84 6.61 -13.83 -11.24
N PHE A 85 7.54 -14.31 -12.03
CA PHE A 85 7.72 -15.75 -12.30
C PHE A 85 8.04 -16.54 -11.01
N THR A 86 8.98 -16.05 -10.21
CA THR A 86 9.31 -16.70 -8.93
C THR A 86 8.08 -16.74 -8.01
N ALA A 87 7.30 -15.67 -7.93
CA ALA A 87 6.07 -15.62 -7.16
C ALA A 87 5.01 -16.59 -7.71
N ALA A 88 4.85 -16.66 -9.05
CA ALA A 88 3.96 -17.61 -9.72
C ALA A 88 4.29 -19.06 -9.36
N CYS A 89 5.56 -19.45 -9.44
CA CYS A 89 5.99 -20.79 -9.08
C CYS A 89 5.77 -21.06 -7.58
N ARG A 90 6.16 -20.15 -6.69
CA ARG A 90 5.97 -20.28 -5.24
C ARG A 90 4.50 -20.32 -4.81
N SER A 91 3.58 -19.73 -5.59
CA SER A 91 2.14 -19.84 -5.33
C SER A 91 1.59 -21.26 -5.44
N LEU A 92 2.36 -22.19 -6.02
CA LEU A 92 2.05 -23.61 -6.05
C LEU A 92 2.32 -24.32 -4.73
N GLU A 93 3.17 -23.75 -3.86
CA GLU A 93 3.51 -24.35 -2.58
C GLU A 93 2.24 -24.53 -1.73
N THR A 94 1.92 -25.75 -1.45
CA THR A 94 0.74 -26.11 -0.66
C THR A 94 1.08 -27.23 0.29
N LYS A 95 0.58 -27.11 1.53
CA LYS A 95 0.51 -28.23 2.46
C LYS A 95 -0.89 -28.81 2.36
N ARG A 96 -1.05 -29.86 1.59
CA ARG A 96 -2.31 -30.62 1.58
C ARG A 96 -2.19 -31.78 2.58
N GLY A 97 -3.01 -31.78 3.60
CA GLY A 97 -3.06 -32.86 4.58
C GLY A 97 -4.41 -32.90 5.27
N GLY A 98 -5.03 -34.05 5.18
CA GLY A 98 -6.25 -34.47 5.87
C GLY A 98 -6.49 -35.91 5.50
N GLY A 99 -6.20 -36.87 6.38
CA GLY A 99 -6.31 -38.33 6.12
C GLY A 99 -4.96 -39.02 5.99
N ALA A 100 -4.96 -40.20 5.44
CA ALA A 100 -3.87 -41.20 5.48
C ALA A 100 -2.64 -40.90 4.63
N GLY A 101 -2.39 -39.80 4.08
CA GLY A 101 -1.17 -39.45 3.36
C GLY A 101 -1.09 -37.94 3.11
N ARG A 102 0.05 -37.37 3.41
CA ARG A 102 0.28 -35.92 3.23
C ARG A 102 1.15 -35.68 2.01
N VAL A 103 0.62 -34.90 1.07
CA VAL A 103 1.41 -34.37 -0.06
C VAL A 103 1.68 -32.90 0.17
N GLU A 104 2.94 -32.54 0.09
CA GLU A 104 3.42 -31.17 0.13
C GLU A 104 4.03 -30.83 -1.24
N VAL A 105 3.59 -29.74 -1.83
CA VAL A 105 4.20 -29.23 -3.07
C VAL A 105 5.32 -28.28 -2.65
N LYS A 106 6.54 -28.60 -3.01
CA LYS A 106 7.73 -27.79 -2.75
C LYS A 106 8.25 -27.21 -4.05
N VAL A 107 8.65 -25.95 -4.00
CA VAL A 107 9.22 -25.22 -5.15
C VAL A 107 10.59 -24.71 -4.78
N ASP A 108 11.62 -25.19 -5.47
CA ASP A 108 13.00 -24.79 -5.27
C ASP A 108 13.53 -24.04 -6.50
N GLU A 109 14.37 -23.04 -6.26
CA GLU A 109 15.12 -22.38 -7.32
C GLU A 109 16.33 -23.24 -7.69
N ALA A 110 16.33 -23.78 -8.90
CA ALA A 110 17.39 -24.68 -9.40
C ALA A 110 18.55 -23.90 -10.05
N LEU A 111 18.24 -22.77 -10.70
CA LEU A 111 19.25 -21.93 -11.35
C LEU A 111 18.74 -20.49 -11.45
N ARG A 112 19.65 -19.53 -11.27
CA ARG A 112 19.43 -18.10 -11.57
C ARG A 112 20.63 -17.50 -12.24
N THR A 113 20.45 -17.07 -13.48
CA THR A 113 21.44 -16.36 -14.27
C THR A 113 20.91 -14.99 -14.72
N PRO A 114 21.75 -14.15 -15.36
CA PRO A 114 21.24 -12.94 -16.01
C PRO A 114 20.15 -13.21 -17.06
N ASP A 115 20.21 -14.35 -17.74
CA ASP A 115 19.37 -14.66 -18.90
C ASP A 115 18.14 -15.50 -18.54
N GLU A 116 18.24 -16.34 -17.51
CA GLU A 116 17.17 -17.25 -17.16
C GLU A 116 17.01 -17.50 -15.65
N VAL A 117 15.79 -17.88 -15.26
CA VAL A 117 15.48 -18.39 -13.93
C VAL A 117 14.82 -19.77 -14.08
N VAL A 118 15.34 -20.77 -13.38
CA VAL A 118 14.81 -22.13 -13.40
C VAL A 118 14.26 -22.48 -12.02
N MET A 119 12.97 -22.82 -11.99
CA MET A 119 12.26 -23.28 -10.78
C MET A 119 11.87 -24.73 -10.96
N GLN A 120 11.98 -25.52 -9.91
CA GLN A 120 11.63 -26.93 -9.92
C GLN A 120 10.56 -27.21 -8.87
N VAL A 121 9.50 -27.90 -9.32
CA VAL A 121 8.43 -28.39 -8.47
C VAL A 121 8.69 -29.85 -8.11
N THR A 122 8.62 -30.15 -6.81
CA THR A 122 8.82 -31.49 -6.25
C THR A 122 7.61 -31.80 -5.35
N PHE A 123 7.08 -33.01 -5.47
CA PHE A 123 6.08 -33.53 -4.54
C PHE A 123 6.79 -34.22 -3.36
N LEU A 124 6.46 -33.83 -2.14
CA LEU A 124 6.93 -34.50 -0.94
C LEU A 124 5.78 -35.35 -0.41
N VAL A 125 5.87 -36.67 -0.62
CA VAL A 125 4.87 -37.62 -0.12
C VAL A 125 5.30 -38.12 1.26
N ARG A 126 4.45 -37.94 2.26
CA ARG A 126 4.72 -38.35 3.65
C ARG A 126 3.69 -39.42 4.10
N ASP A 127 4.15 -40.38 4.88
CA ASP A 127 3.28 -41.34 5.53
C ASP A 127 2.53 -40.74 6.73
N LYS A 128 1.71 -41.58 7.39
CA LYS A 128 0.97 -41.18 8.61
C LYS A 128 1.86 -40.74 9.77
N SER A 129 3.12 -41.20 9.77
CA SER A 129 4.13 -40.87 10.77
C SER A 129 4.96 -39.61 10.38
N SER A 130 4.56 -38.88 9.33
CA SER A 130 5.26 -37.71 8.75
C SER A 130 6.65 -38.02 8.18
N ARG A 131 6.99 -39.31 7.96
CA ARG A 131 8.23 -39.71 7.28
C ARG A 131 8.10 -39.45 5.79
N LEU A 132 9.18 -38.97 5.18
CA LEU A 132 9.26 -38.79 3.74
C LEU A 132 9.37 -40.15 3.06
N VAL A 133 8.38 -40.49 2.21
CA VAL A 133 8.30 -41.75 1.48
C VAL A 133 8.85 -41.55 0.06
N GLU A 134 8.39 -40.53 -0.62
CA GLU A 134 8.79 -40.22 -1.99
C GLU A 134 8.95 -38.69 -2.20
N HIS A 135 9.78 -38.29 -3.19
CA HIS A 135 9.97 -36.91 -3.56
C HIS A 135 10.18 -36.78 -5.09
N PRO A 136 9.20 -37.22 -5.92
CA PRO A 136 9.34 -37.14 -7.35
C PRO A 136 9.35 -35.69 -7.82
N LYS A 137 10.26 -35.39 -8.74
CA LYS A 137 10.29 -34.13 -9.47
C LYS A 137 9.15 -34.10 -10.48
N ALA A 138 8.30 -33.10 -10.41
CA ALA A 138 7.08 -33.04 -11.21
C ALA A 138 7.26 -32.20 -12.49
N VAL A 139 7.64 -30.94 -12.30
CA VAL A 139 7.74 -29.95 -13.39
C VAL A 139 8.95 -29.07 -13.18
N ARG A 140 9.65 -28.78 -14.26
CA ARG A 140 10.67 -27.72 -14.33
C ARG A 140 10.10 -26.56 -15.12
N PHE A 141 10.16 -25.36 -14.56
CA PHE A 141 9.81 -24.12 -15.22
C PHE A 141 11.07 -23.33 -15.49
N THR A 142 11.21 -22.83 -16.72
CA THR A 142 12.32 -21.95 -17.12
C THR A 142 11.75 -20.66 -17.66
N LEU A 143 12.10 -19.53 -17.05
CA LEU A 143 11.83 -18.19 -17.56
C LEU A 143 13.02 -17.71 -18.39
N ASN A 144 12.81 -17.37 -19.66
CA ASN A 144 13.73 -16.51 -20.40
C ASN A 144 13.47 -15.07 -20.00
N ARG A 145 14.47 -14.41 -19.39
CA ARG A 145 14.30 -13.06 -18.82
C ARG A 145 14.19 -11.96 -19.88
N HIS A 146 14.81 -12.15 -21.05
CA HIS A 146 14.79 -11.18 -22.13
C HIS A 146 13.46 -11.21 -22.89
N LEU A 147 12.93 -12.38 -23.13
CA LEU A 147 11.68 -12.57 -23.87
C LEU A 147 10.45 -12.59 -22.95
N ALA A 148 10.65 -12.62 -21.64
CA ALA A 148 9.59 -12.83 -20.63
C ALA A 148 8.69 -14.04 -20.95
N THR A 149 9.30 -15.13 -21.48
CA THR A 149 8.58 -16.34 -21.87
C THR A 149 8.87 -17.49 -20.90
N ILE A 150 7.84 -18.29 -20.60
CA ILE A 150 7.94 -19.44 -19.71
C ILE A 150 7.89 -20.73 -20.51
N ARG A 151 8.94 -21.54 -20.39
CA ARG A 151 8.97 -22.93 -20.81
C ARG A 151 8.71 -23.83 -19.62
N ALA A 152 7.88 -24.85 -19.78
CA ALA A 152 7.62 -25.86 -18.79
C ALA A 152 7.97 -27.24 -19.34
N GLU A 153 8.64 -28.04 -18.52
CA GLU A 153 9.08 -29.40 -18.84
C GLU A 153 8.58 -30.33 -17.73
N ARG A 154 7.87 -31.39 -18.12
CA ARG A 154 7.47 -32.47 -17.20
C ARG A 154 8.68 -33.36 -16.95
N LEU A 155 9.03 -33.61 -15.69
CA LEU A 155 10.24 -34.36 -15.32
C LEU A 155 9.99 -35.82 -14.96
N GLY A 156 8.78 -36.28 -14.97
CA GLY A 156 8.42 -37.70 -14.65
C GLY A 156 7.87 -38.39 -15.88
N GLY A 157 8.46 -39.52 -16.28
CA GLY A 157 8.00 -40.35 -17.39
C GLY A 157 6.80 -41.29 -17.04
N GLY A 158 6.22 -41.17 -15.84
CA GLY A 158 5.09 -41.93 -15.38
C GLY A 158 3.94 -41.04 -14.92
N SER A 159 2.74 -41.59 -14.99
CA SER A 159 1.56 -40.93 -14.42
C SER A 159 1.75 -40.87 -12.90
N HIS A 160 2.02 -39.65 -12.35
CA HIS A 160 2.11 -39.43 -10.90
C HIS A 160 0.77 -39.75 -10.16
N HIS A 161 -0.25 -40.19 -10.92
CA HIS A 161 -1.56 -40.56 -10.37
C HIS A 161 -1.53 -41.81 -9.46
N ASN A 162 -0.43 -42.56 -9.49
CA ASN A 162 -0.30 -43.84 -8.76
C ASN A 162 0.67 -43.78 -7.57
N LEU A 163 0.95 -42.59 -7.05
CA LEU A 163 1.70 -42.49 -5.81
C LEU A 163 0.87 -43.09 -4.67
N THR A 164 1.46 -44.03 -3.95
CA THR A 164 0.81 -44.67 -2.80
C THR A 164 1.57 -44.34 -1.53
N THR A 165 0.86 -44.27 -0.42
CA THR A 165 1.48 -44.22 0.91
C THR A 165 2.17 -45.55 1.21
N ALA A 166 2.99 -45.59 2.26
CA ALA A 166 3.60 -46.85 2.76
C ALA A 166 2.56 -47.93 3.10
N ASP A 167 1.32 -47.53 3.36
CA ASP A 167 0.19 -48.40 3.65
C ASP A 167 -0.59 -48.82 2.36
N GLY A 168 -0.08 -48.46 1.16
CA GLY A 168 -0.67 -48.80 -0.13
C GLY A 168 -1.88 -47.96 -0.55
N GLU A 169 -2.21 -46.85 0.19
CA GLU A 169 -3.34 -46.00 -0.17
C GLU A 169 -2.95 -45.03 -1.28
N PRO A 170 -3.81 -44.77 -2.28
CA PRO A 170 -3.51 -43.83 -3.35
C PRO A 170 -3.42 -42.39 -2.83
N VAL A 171 -2.39 -41.66 -3.28
CA VAL A 171 -2.18 -40.28 -2.91
C VAL A 171 -2.58 -39.39 -4.09
N LEU A 172 -3.53 -38.49 -3.84
CA LEU A 172 -3.96 -37.52 -4.85
C LEU A 172 -2.90 -36.43 -4.96
N VAL A 173 -2.15 -36.41 -6.07
CA VAL A 173 -1.23 -35.34 -6.45
C VAL A 173 -1.84 -34.44 -7.52
N PRO A 174 -1.50 -33.14 -7.53
CA PRO A 174 -1.93 -32.25 -8.62
C PRO A 174 -1.38 -32.72 -9.96
N ASP A 175 -2.18 -32.63 -11.02
CA ASP A 175 -1.70 -32.89 -12.38
C ASP A 175 -0.65 -31.87 -12.80
N ALA A 176 0.39 -32.34 -13.49
CA ALA A 176 1.46 -31.46 -13.99
C ALA A 176 0.94 -30.38 -14.94
N GLN A 177 -0.10 -30.67 -15.74
CA GLN A 177 -0.71 -29.69 -16.62
C GLN A 177 -1.42 -28.60 -15.83
N GLU A 178 -2.17 -28.97 -14.78
CA GLU A 178 -2.81 -28.00 -13.89
C GLU A 178 -1.79 -27.05 -13.27
N LEU A 179 -0.65 -27.56 -12.83
CA LEU A 179 0.43 -26.71 -12.27
C LEU A 179 1.00 -25.74 -13.33
N ILE A 180 1.19 -26.23 -14.57
CA ILE A 180 1.68 -25.42 -15.69
C ILE A 180 0.69 -24.30 -16.00
N ASP A 181 -0.58 -24.61 -16.08
CA ASP A 181 -1.63 -23.64 -16.41
C ASP A 181 -1.79 -22.60 -15.32
N ARG A 182 -1.69 -23.00 -14.03
CA ARG A 182 -1.70 -22.06 -12.90
C ARG A 182 -0.53 -21.09 -12.93
N VAL A 183 0.70 -21.56 -13.19
CA VAL A 183 1.87 -20.68 -13.28
C VAL A 183 1.74 -19.71 -14.46
N ARG A 184 1.29 -20.19 -15.61
CA ARG A 184 1.08 -19.33 -16.79
C ARG A 184 0.00 -18.29 -16.56
N ALA A 185 -1.14 -18.70 -16.00
CA ALA A 185 -2.24 -17.79 -15.68
C ALA A 185 -1.79 -16.72 -14.70
N TYR A 186 -1.14 -17.12 -13.60
CA TYR A 186 -0.59 -16.18 -12.64
C TYR A 186 0.40 -15.20 -13.30
N PHE A 187 1.36 -15.71 -14.06
CA PHE A 187 2.36 -14.86 -14.72
C PHE A 187 1.72 -13.87 -15.69
N THR A 188 0.80 -14.32 -16.55
CA THR A 188 0.09 -13.44 -17.48
C THR A 188 -0.69 -12.35 -16.77
N GLN A 189 -1.35 -12.69 -15.65
CA GLN A 189 -2.14 -11.74 -14.90
C GLN A 189 -1.28 -10.72 -14.14
N HIS A 190 -0.09 -11.11 -13.68
CA HIS A 190 0.72 -10.31 -12.77
C HIS A 190 1.93 -9.64 -13.44
N ASN A 191 2.32 -10.12 -14.60
CA ASN A 191 3.43 -9.51 -15.36
C ASN A 191 3.04 -8.09 -15.77
N GLN A 192 3.93 -7.14 -15.51
CA GLN A 192 3.72 -5.71 -15.77
C GLN A 192 2.49 -5.10 -15.05
N SER A 193 2.04 -5.69 -13.95
CA SER A 193 0.93 -5.14 -13.18
C SER A 193 1.24 -5.08 -11.69
N VAL A 194 0.60 -4.14 -10.99
CA VAL A 194 0.66 -4.01 -9.53
C VAL A 194 -0.69 -4.35 -8.92
N GLY A 195 -0.68 -4.91 -7.72
CA GLY A 195 -1.91 -5.21 -6.98
C GLY A 195 -2.49 -3.99 -6.28
N SER A 196 -3.74 -4.10 -5.90
CA SER A 196 -4.46 -3.08 -5.12
C SER A 196 -3.74 -2.70 -3.81
N ASP A 197 -3.01 -3.64 -3.19
CA ASP A 197 -2.27 -3.36 -1.95
C ASP A 197 -1.12 -2.38 -2.18
N VAL A 198 -0.39 -2.53 -3.30
CA VAL A 198 0.68 -1.60 -3.69
C VAL A 198 0.08 -0.22 -3.95
N PHE A 199 -1.04 -0.16 -4.67
CA PHE A 199 -1.72 1.09 -4.96
C PHE A 199 -2.29 1.75 -3.69
N ARG A 200 -2.90 0.96 -2.76
CA ARG A 200 -3.29 1.47 -1.43
C ARG A 200 -2.11 2.05 -0.66
N ALA A 201 -0.96 1.39 -0.70
CA ALA A 201 0.25 1.88 -0.05
C ALA A 201 0.71 3.22 -0.65
N MET A 202 0.64 3.38 -1.97
CA MET A 202 0.97 4.64 -2.64
C MET A 202 0.04 5.77 -2.21
N VAL A 203 -1.28 5.56 -2.26
CA VAL A 203 -2.28 6.55 -1.82
C VAL A 203 -2.04 6.94 -0.36
N ARG A 204 -1.86 5.96 0.52
CA ARG A 204 -1.58 6.20 1.94
C ARG A 204 -0.28 6.97 2.17
N ASN A 205 0.77 6.63 1.43
CA ASN A 205 2.06 7.32 1.56
C ASN A 205 1.97 8.76 1.04
N GLN A 206 1.21 9.00 -0.04
CA GLN A 206 0.94 10.36 -0.52
C GLN A 206 0.13 11.17 0.48
N LEU A 207 -0.90 10.59 1.10
CA LEU A 207 -1.63 11.25 2.18
C LEU A 207 -0.69 11.61 3.34
N ARG A 208 0.18 10.69 3.76
CA ARG A 208 1.20 10.97 4.79
C ARG A 208 2.18 12.08 4.39
N ALA A 209 2.60 12.12 3.13
CA ALA A 209 3.42 13.20 2.59
C ALA A 209 2.69 14.55 2.58
N SER A 210 1.35 14.52 2.61
CA SER A 210 0.45 15.68 2.72
C SER A 210 0.01 15.93 4.16
N SER A 211 0.84 15.57 5.13
CA SER A 211 0.57 15.77 6.57
C SER A 211 -0.77 15.19 7.04
N ALA A 212 -1.23 14.12 6.40
CA ALA A 212 -2.46 13.47 6.83
C ALA A 212 -2.29 12.77 8.18
N GLU A 213 -3.22 13.00 9.09
CA GLU A 213 -3.29 12.35 10.39
C GLU A 213 -4.49 11.42 10.50
N SER A 214 -4.27 10.24 11.09
CA SER A 214 -5.36 9.30 11.35
C SER A 214 -6.25 9.82 12.46
N VAL A 215 -7.55 9.97 12.18
CA VAL A 215 -8.55 10.36 13.20
C VAL A 215 -9.27 9.16 13.80
N ARG A 216 -8.84 7.96 13.44
CA ARG A 216 -9.39 6.70 13.96
C ARG A 216 -8.25 5.73 14.25
N GLU A 217 -8.23 5.12 15.46
CA GLU A 217 -7.20 4.18 15.89
C GLU A 217 -7.05 2.98 14.92
N SER A 218 -8.16 2.46 14.40
CA SER A 218 -8.14 1.38 13.40
C SER A 218 -7.70 1.84 12.00
N GLY A 219 -7.42 3.14 11.80
CA GLY A 219 -7.09 3.72 10.50
C GLY A 219 -8.30 3.87 9.57
N GLY A 220 -8.03 4.17 8.30
CA GLY A 220 -9.05 4.25 7.24
C GLY A 220 -9.73 5.62 7.10
N VAL A 221 -9.63 6.50 8.10
CA VAL A 221 -10.09 7.89 8.03
C VAL A 221 -8.96 8.82 8.40
N TYR A 222 -8.68 9.78 7.55
CA TYR A 222 -7.56 10.72 7.70
C TYR A 222 -8.07 12.14 7.70
N PHE A 223 -7.53 12.98 8.59
CA PHE A 223 -7.64 14.42 8.45
C PHE A 223 -6.48 14.93 7.62
N VAL A 224 -6.75 15.78 6.64
CA VAL A 224 -5.75 16.41 5.76
C VAL A 224 -5.94 17.92 5.80
N PRO A 225 -4.90 18.72 6.13
CA PRO A 225 -4.99 20.17 6.17
C PRO A 225 -5.46 20.78 4.84
N ARG A 226 -6.22 21.88 4.91
CA ARG A 226 -6.85 22.53 3.74
C ARG A 226 -5.90 22.83 2.58
N ARG A 227 -4.65 23.19 2.88
CA ARG A 227 -3.64 23.54 1.87
C ARG A 227 -3.33 22.39 0.91
N HIS A 228 -3.58 21.14 1.31
CA HIS A 228 -3.33 19.96 0.49
C HIS A 228 -4.55 19.52 -0.34
N ARG A 229 -5.62 20.30 -0.38
CA ARG A 229 -6.79 20.02 -1.21
C ARG A 229 -6.44 19.65 -2.67
N PRO A 230 -5.55 20.39 -3.37
CA PRO A 230 -5.21 20.04 -4.75
C PRO A 230 -4.58 18.65 -4.90
N ILE A 231 -3.86 18.16 -3.88
CA ILE A 231 -3.33 16.80 -3.85
C ILE A 231 -4.48 15.78 -3.70
N LEU A 232 -5.48 16.09 -2.88
CA LEU A 232 -6.66 15.24 -2.72
C LEU A 232 -7.48 15.15 -4.02
N ASP A 233 -7.58 16.24 -4.77
CA ASP A 233 -8.22 16.27 -6.09
C ASP A 233 -7.48 15.36 -7.08
N ALA A 234 -6.15 15.44 -7.10
CA ALA A 234 -5.31 14.59 -7.93
C ALA A 234 -5.43 13.10 -7.56
N LEU A 235 -5.45 12.78 -6.25
CA LEU A 235 -5.64 11.39 -5.79
C LEU A 235 -7.02 10.85 -6.15
N ALA A 236 -8.07 11.65 -6.00
CA ALA A 236 -9.43 11.26 -6.38
C ALA A 236 -9.52 10.92 -7.88
N ALA A 237 -8.93 11.78 -8.73
CA ALA A 237 -8.89 11.56 -10.17
C ALA A 237 -8.15 10.26 -10.53
N ILE A 238 -6.99 10.00 -9.94
CA ILE A 238 -6.21 8.77 -10.18
C ILE A 238 -6.96 7.53 -9.69
N VAL A 239 -7.59 7.59 -8.52
CA VAL A 239 -8.37 6.46 -8.00
C VAL A 239 -9.52 6.14 -8.96
N ALA A 240 -10.26 7.14 -9.42
CA ALA A 240 -11.35 6.94 -10.37
C ALA A 240 -10.85 6.36 -11.71
N ASP A 241 -9.78 6.90 -12.27
CA ASP A 241 -9.21 6.47 -13.56
C ASP A 241 -8.69 5.02 -13.48
N LEU A 242 -7.77 4.73 -12.57
CA LEU A 242 -7.10 3.43 -12.50
C LEU A 242 -7.98 2.29 -12.00
N THR A 243 -9.08 2.59 -11.34
CA THR A 243 -10.07 1.58 -10.92
C THR A 243 -11.28 1.50 -11.82
N VAL A 244 -11.29 2.26 -12.92
CA VAL A 244 -12.42 2.35 -13.87
C VAL A 244 -13.72 2.71 -13.12
N GLY A 245 -13.65 3.70 -12.24
CA GLY A 245 -14.78 4.19 -11.45
C GLY A 245 -15.29 3.25 -10.34
N ARG A 246 -14.62 2.10 -10.10
CA ARG A 246 -15.01 1.18 -9.03
C ARG A 246 -14.37 1.50 -7.67
N GLY A 247 -13.33 2.33 -7.66
CA GLY A 247 -12.71 2.84 -6.44
C GLY A 247 -13.45 4.07 -5.94
N GLU A 248 -13.45 4.24 -4.65
CA GLU A 248 -14.07 5.37 -3.97
C GLU A 248 -13.00 6.22 -3.29
N PHE A 249 -13.10 7.53 -3.44
CA PHE A 249 -12.26 8.50 -2.73
C PHE A 249 -13.15 9.65 -2.28
N HIS A 250 -13.45 9.67 -1.00
CA HIS A 250 -14.37 10.63 -0.41
C HIS A 250 -13.63 11.69 0.38
N ARG A 251 -14.09 12.92 0.27
CA ARG A 251 -13.60 14.08 1.00
C ARG A 251 -14.77 14.80 1.62
N ILE A 252 -14.72 14.98 2.93
CA ILE A 252 -15.70 15.74 3.68
C ILE A 252 -15.00 16.97 4.22
N PRO A 253 -15.35 18.18 3.81
CA PRO A 253 -14.77 19.40 4.35
C PRO A 253 -15.13 19.51 5.84
N LEU A 254 -14.14 19.88 6.63
CA LEU A 254 -14.27 20.08 8.08
C LEU A 254 -14.25 21.57 8.37
N ALA A 255 -15.30 22.08 9.01
CA ALA A 255 -15.42 23.50 9.35
C ALA A 255 -14.29 23.94 10.29
N ASP A 256 -13.86 25.18 10.13
CA ASP A 256 -12.86 25.79 10.99
C ASP A 256 -13.54 26.44 12.22
N ASP A 257 -13.95 25.59 13.17
CA ASP A 257 -14.55 25.99 14.43
C ASP A 257 -13.80 25.40 15.62
N THR A 258 -14.13 25.87 16.82
CA THR A 258 -13.44 25.47 18.05
C THR A 258 -13.57 23.97 18.37
N GLU A 259 -14.71 23.34 18.08
CA GLU A 259 -14.94 21.93 18.37
C GLU A 259 -14.11 21.05 17.42
N GLN A 260 -14.11 21.38 16.13
CA GLN A 260 -13.36 20.65 15.12
C GLN A 260 -11.84 20.81 15.31
N ARG A 261 -11.38 22.02 15.64
CA ARG A 261 -9.97 22.24 16.00
C ARG A 261 -9.57 21.41 17.22
N ALA A 262 -10.39 21.38 18.27
CA ALA A 262 -10.11 20.58 19.48
C ALA A 262 -10.07 19.07 19.16
N MET A 263 -10.95 18.59 18.28
CA MET A 263 -10.94 17.19 17.82
C MET A 263 -9.66 16.87 17.06
N VAL A 264 -9.30 17.66 16.05
CA VAL A 264 -8.09 17.46 15.24
C VAL A 264 -6.83 17.54 16.11
N ARG A 265 -6.76 18.53 17.01
CA ARG A 265 -5.66 18.68 17.95
C ARG A 265 -5.43 17.44 18.81
N ARG A 266 -6.50 16.90 19.41
CA ARG A 266 -6.43 15.70 20.27
C ARG A 266 -5.86 14.51 19.50
N HIS A 267 -6.36 14.24 18.29
CA HIS A 267 -5.87 13.13 17.47
C HIS A 267 -4.43 13.35 17.02
N PHE A 268 -4.10 14.57 16.59
CA PHE A 268 -2.74 14.92 16.20
C PHE A 268 -1.74 14.73 17.36
N VAL A 269 -2.01 15.29 18.53
CA VAL A 269 -1.12 15.16 19.70
C VAL A 269 -0.94 13.71 20.09
N THR A 270 -2.02 12.92 20.14
CA THR A 270 -1.95 11.48 20.49
C THR A 270 -1.07 10.71 19.51
N ASN A 271 -1.27 10.90 18.21
CA ASN A 271 -0.50 10.22 17.18
C ASN A 271 0.97 10.68 17.17
N CYS A 272 1.19 11.99 17.32
CA CYS A 272 2.51 12.58 17.31
C CYS A 272 3.35 12.12 18.50
N VAL A 273 2.76 12.02 19.70
CA VAL A 273 3.42 11.46 20.89
C VAL A 273 3.89 10.03 20.61
N GLY A 274 3.02 9.17 20.10
CA GLY A 274 3.37 7.78 19.77
C GLY A 274 4.50 7.68 18.72
N GLU A 275 4.47 8.54 17.71
CA GLU A 275 5.51 8.56 16.67
C GLU A 275 6.84 9.11 17.21
N LEU A 276 6.82 10.17 18.03
CA LEU A 276 8.00 10.71 18.69
C LEU A 276 8.66 9.66 19.60
N ASP A 277 7.87 9.00 20.46
CA ASP A 277 8.37 7.97 21.37
C ASP A 277 9.00 6.80 20.61
N ARG A 278 8.38 6.39 19.49
CA ARG A 278 8.93 5.37 18.60
C ARG A 278 10.27 5.79 17.99
N GLN A 279 10.38 7.01 17.48
CA GLN A 279 11.62 7.52 16.86
C GLN A 279 12.72 7.73 17.90
N ILE A 280 12.40 8.26 19.06
CA ILE A 280 13.34 8.40 20.19
C ILE A 280 13.90 7.02 20.56
N GLY A 281 13.05 5.99 20.66
CA GLY A 281 13.45 4.63 20.95
C GLY A 281 14.39 4.05 19.88
N GLN A 282 14.09 4.25 18.61
CA GLN A 282 14.93 3.79 17.48
C GLN A 282 16.29 4.50 17.44
N LEU A 283 16.29 5.83 17.62
CA LEU A 283 17.55 6.60 17.72
C LEU A 283 18.40 6.15 18.91
N GLY A 284 17.78 5.92 20.07
CA GLY A 284 18.47 5.40 21.25
C GLY A 284 19.11 4.02 21.02
N GLN A 285 18.48 3.14 20.25
CA GLN A 285 19.05 1.85 19.85
C GLN A 285 20.26 2.03 18.93
N VAL A 286 20.16 2.92 17.93
CA VAL A 286 21.25 3.21 17.00
C VAL A 286 22.45 3.83 17.72
N LEU A 287 22.21 4.77 18.64
CA LEU A 287 23.26 5.39 19.43
C LEU A 287 23.99 4.35 20.32
N ARG A 288 23.25 3.46 20.99
CA ARG A 288 23.82 2.35 21.78
C ARG A 288 24.65 1.42 20.93
N ALA A 289 24.12 0.97 19.78
CA ALA A 289 24.86 0.12 18.85
C ALA A 289 26.20 0.74 18.41
N ARG A 290 26.22 2.05 18.15
CA ARG A 290 27.47 2.78 17.85
C ARG A 290 28.46 2.80 19.02
N VAL A 291 27.99 3.03 20.24
CA VAL A 291 28.84 3.01 21.45
C VAL A 291 29.42 1.62 21.68
N GLU A 292 28.67 0.57 21.39
CA GLU A 292 29.09 -0.84 21.50
C GLU A 292 29.96 -1.30 20.31
N GLY A 293 30.24 -0.42 19.33
CA GLY A 293 31.01 -0.75 18.13
C GLY A 293 30.29 -1.63 17.11
N ALA A 294 28.99 -1.79 17.24
CA ALA A 294 28.20 -2.56 16.28
C ALA A 294 28.02 -1.77 14.96
N PRO A 295 28.04 -2.43 13.79
CA PRO A 295 27.87 -1.77 12.50
C PRO A 295 26.46 -1.20 12.36
N VAL A 296 26.37 0.11 12.15
CA VAL A 296 25.11 0.80 11.86
C VAL A 296 25.14 1.25 10.41
N GLY A 297 24.20 0.77 9.62
CA GLY A 297 24.13 1.09 8.19
C GLY A 297 23.73 2.55 7.94
N ASP A 298 24.46 3.26 7.09
CA ASP A 298 24.21 4.67 6.73
C ASP A 298 22.78 4.92 6.24
N LYS A 299 22.21 3.96 5.51
CA LYS A 299 20.82 4.04 5.01
C LYS A 299 19.79 4.11 6.14
N ALA A 300 20.02 3.35 7.23
CA ALA A 300 19.13 3.39 8.40
C ALA A 300 19.20 4.75 9.09
N VAL A 301 20.40 5.28 9.27
CA VAL A 301 20.62 6.62 9.83
C VAL A 301 19.94 7.70 8.98
N ALA A 302 20.20 7.69 7.67
CA ALA A 302 19.59 8.66 6.75
C ALA A 302 18.03 8.60 6.77
N THR A 303 17.47 7.41 6.93
CA THR A 303 16.02 7.23 7.06
C THR A 303 15.49 7.86 8.34
N LEU A 304 16.14 7.62 9.49
CA LEU A 304 15.75 8.20 10.77
C LEU A 304 15.81 9.73 10.77
N ILE A 305 16.88 10.30 10.19
CA ILE A 305 17.02 11.76 10.05
C ILE A 305 15.89 12.35 9.20
N ARG A 306 15.60 11.73 8.06
CA ARG A 306 14.53 12.17 7.17
C ARG A 306 13.17 12.11 7.86
N ASP A 307 12.87 11.01 8.56
CA ASP A 307 11.59 10.81 9.22
C ASP A 307 11.40 11.78 10.39
N ALA A 308 12.45 12.08 11.16
CA ALA A 308 12.42 13.08 12.20
C ALA A 308 12.21 14.51 11.65
N ASN A 309 12.87 14.86 10.54
CA ASN A 309 12.68 16.16 9.90
C ASN A 309 11.25 16.30 9.34
N ARG A 310 10.69 15.23 8.74
CA ARG A 310 9.30 15.19 8.31
C ARG A 310 8.36 15.45 9.47
N LEU A 311 8.55 14.76 10.59
CA LEU A 311 7.69 14.90 11.77
C LEU A 311 7.71 16.33 12.33
N ARG A 312 8.88 16.97 12.37
CA ARG A 312 8.99 18.38 12.76
C ARG A 312 8.23 19.30 11.80
N GLY A 313 8.33 19.07 10.50
CA GLY A 313 7.57 19.84 9.50
C GLY A 313 6.06 19.72 9.70
N VAL A 314 5.58 18.50 9.98
CA VAL A 314 4.16 18.25 10.28
C VAL A 314 3.74 18.96 11.57
N GLN A 315 4.56 18.92 12.64
CA GLN A 315 4.27 19.64 13.89
C GLN A 315 4.11 21.15 13.66
N THR A 316 5.04 21.76 12.92
CA THR A 316 4.95 23.20 12.58
C THR A 316 3.66 23.50 11.81
N GLU A 317 3.31 22.67 10.83
CA GLU A 317 2.09 22.85 10.06
C GLU A 317 0.83 22.77 10.92
N TYR A 318 0.76 21.83 11.85
CA TYR A 318 -0.40 21.71 12.74
C TYR A 318 -0.44 22.80 13.80
N ALA A 319 0.71 23.27 14.29
CA ALA A 319 0.76 24.42 15.17
C ALA A 319 0.17 25.68 14.50
N ASP A 320 0.58 25.94 13.25
CA ASP A 320 0.05 27.04 12.46
C ASP A 320 -1.45 26.89 12.16
N LEU A 321 -1.86 25.68 11.75
CA LEU A 321 -3.24 25.37 11.39
C LEU A 321 -4.21 25.53 12.58
N LEU A 322 -3.78 25.08 13.76
CA LEU A 322 -4.60 25.06 14.95
C LEU A 322 -4.47 26.35 15.78
N HIS A 323 -3.51 27.23 15.43
CA HIS A 323 -3.12 28.41 16.22
C HIS A 323 -2.77 28.03 17.66
N ASP A 324 -1.98 26.94 17.82
CA ASP A 324 -1.62 26.35 19.11
C ASP A 324 -0.15 25.94 19.08
N GLU A 325 0.62 26.32 20.09
CA GLU A 325 2.06 26.01 20.16
C GLU A 325 2.36 24.53 20.42
N LEU A 326 1.34 23.69 20.70
CA LEU A 326 1.46 22.25 20.93
C LEU A 326 2.50 21.88 22.00
N GLY A 327 2.56 22.67 23.08
CA GLY A 327 3.58 22.58 24.13
C GLY A 327 3.76 21.19 24.78
N GLU A 328 2.74 20.30 24.69
CA GLU A 328 2.84 18.92 25.16
C GLU A 328 3.86 18.08 24.38
N LEU A 329 4.26 18.53 23.18
CA LEU A 329 5.22 17.83 22.30
C LEU A 329 6.67 18.34 22.53
N ASP A 330 6.87 19.49 23.18
CA ASP A 330 8.16 20.18 23.24
C ASP A 330 9.27 19.33 23.86
N ALA A 331 9.03 18.73 25.00
CA ALA A 331 10.05 17.92 25.67
C ALA A 331 10.52 16.73 24.83
N ARG A 332 9.59 16.06 24.13
CA ARG A 332 9.90 14.95 23.23
C ARG A 332 10.63 15.41 21.98
N THR A 333 10.22 16.52 21.41
CA THR A 333 10.84 17.12 20.21
C THR A 333 12.26 17.60 20.53
N GLN A 334 12.50 18.16 21.71
CA GLN A 334 13.83 18.53 22.18
C GLN A 334 14.73 17.29 22.37
N LEU A 335 14.19 16.23 22.99
CA LEU A 335 14.94 14.97 23.18
C LEU A 335 15.30 14.34 21.83
N LEU A 336 14.35 14.25 20.90
CA LEU A 336 14.60 13.76 19.53
C LEU A 336 15.71 14.58 18.84
N THR A 337 15.61 15.91 18.95
CA THR A 337 16.60 16.82 18.35
C THR A 337 17.98 16.65 18.96
N SER A 338 18.08 16.46 20.28
CA SER A 338 19.36 16.25 20.95
C SER A 338 20.02 14.93 20.53
N GLN A 339 19.23 13.84 20.44
CA GLN A 339 19.71 12.55 19.95
C GLN A 339 20.16 12.61 18.48
N LEU A 340 19.46 13.35 17.63
CA LEU A 340 19.88 13.57 16.23
C LEU A 340 21.21 14.32 16.15
N ARG A 341 21.40 15.37 16.94
CA ARG A 341 22.68 16.11 17.01
C ARG A 341 23.82 15.20 17.46
N GLN A 342 23.60 14.36 18.48
CA GLN A 342 24.58 13.39 18.93
C GLN A 342 24.92 12.40 17.80
N LEU A 343 23.93 11.89 17.08
CA LEU A 343 24.14 10.97 15.97
C LEU A 343 24.95 11.59 14.83
N MET A 344 24.73 12.87 14.52
CA MET A 344 25.49 13.61 13.50
C MET A 344 26.89 14.02 13.99
N GLY A 345 27.02 14.41 15.26
CA GLY A 345 28.32 14.83 15.84
C GLY A 345 29.34 13.71 16.01
N THR A 346 28.88 12.48 16.19
CA THR A 346 29.76 11.29 16.27
C THR A 346 30.29 10.82 14.90
N GLY A 347 29.76 11.36 13.79
CA GLY A 347 30.21 11.01 12.42
C GLY A 347 31.44 11.80 11.92
N THR A 348 31.92 12.82 12.65
CA THR A 348 33.03 13.69 12.21
C THR A 348 34.35 13.42 12.92
N ALA A 349 34.42 12.40 13.75
CA ALA A 349 35.64 12.03 14.51
C ALA A 349 36.22 10.66 14.09
N GLY A 350 36.29 10.41 12.77
CA GLY A 350 36.91 9.20 12.22
C GLY A 350 37.78 9.52 11.03
#